data_96feb47c3b5c2e452b46f61965efdf42
#
_entry.id   96feb47c3b5c2e452b46f61965efdf42
#
_cell.length_a   1.000
_cell.length_b   1.000
_cell.length_c   1.000
_cell.angle_alpha   90.00
_cell.angle_beta   90.00
_cell.angle_gamma   90.00
#
_symmetry.space_group_name_H-M   'P 1'
#
loop_
_entity.id
_entity.type
_entity.pdbx_description
1 polymer ?
#
loop_
_entity_poly.entity_id
_entity_poly.type
_entity_poly.pdbx_seq_one_letter_code
_entity_poly.pdbx_strand_id
1 'polypeptide(L)'
;MWPLLWLNSHFLESWVEDDMDKRASKTRDAIIAAWMALLPEKKNQRITVTELAERANIARKTFYLHYETPEDVMRDASGRKLEELLAILEQKGFFQNPFDTETLFQCLNELMEPNIDFYRQLSRGTPDSYFWSELKRMMIRLITEIYGSRMDFPEAELRLYAEYFVSGVMAVYLSWLQGELSLSFDELARLASEATFHGIRKSRKTGDGL
;
A
#
# COMPACT_ATOMS: atom_id res chain seq x y z
N MET A 1 -15.36 15.88 17.29
CA MET A 1 -15.77 15.76 15.88
C MET A 1 -14.91 16.72 15.07
N TRP A 2 -13.75 16.25 14.59
CA TRP A 2 -12.79 17.06 13.84
C TRP A 2 -13.12 16.92 12.36
N PRO A 3 -13.07 18.00 11.59
CA PRO A 3 -13.32 17.91 10.17
C PRO A 3 -12.08 17.30 9.50
N LEU A 4 -12.19 16.05 9.06
CA LEU A 4 -11.28 15.34 8.13
C LEU A 4 -11.14 16.08 6.78
N LEU A 5 -11.84 17.16 6.61
CA LEU A 5 -11.78 18.07 5.45
C LEU A 5 -10.38 18.65 5.18
N TRP A 6 -9.49 18.65 6.19
CA TRP A 6 -8.13 19.19 6.04
C TRP A 6 -7.15 18.21 5.40
N LEU A 7 -7.30 16.93 5.68
CA LEU A 7 -6.52 15.87 5.02
C LEU A 7 -6.94 15.70 3.54
N ASN A 8 -8.21 15.97 3.24
CA ASN A 8 -8.76 15.82 1.90
C ASN A 8 -8.36 16.94 0.93
N SER A 9 -8.25 18.19 1.39
CA SER A 9 -8.09 19.31 0.45
C SER A 9 -6.63 19.53 0.01
N HIS A 10 -5.64 19.33 0.88
CA HIS A 10 -4.24 19.64 0.55
C HIS A 10 -3.41 18.45 0.06
N PHE A 11 -3.77 17.25 0.48
CA PHE A 11 -3.10 16.02 0.05
C PHE A 11 -3.65 15.51 -1.29
N LEU A 12 -4.96 15.68 -1.51
CA LEU A 12 -5.64 15.28 -2.74
C LEU A 12 -5.52 16.32 -3.86
N GLU A 13 -5.39 17.61 -3.54
CA GLU A 13 -5.24 18.69 -4.55
C GLU A 13 -4.00 18.53 -5.42
N SER A 14 -2.98 17.82 -5.00
CA SER A 14 -1.83 17.49 -5.86
C SER A 14 -2.07 16.28 -6.79
N TRP A 15 -3.20 15.59 -6.66
CA TRP A 15 -3.51 14.35 -7.37
C TRP A 15 -4.84 14.37 -8.14
N VAL A 16 -5.68 15.35 -7.87
CA VAL A 16 -6.99 15.50 -8.55
C VAL A 16 -6.90 16.70 -9.48
N GLU A 17 -6.32 16.52 -10.64
CA GLU A 17 -6.64 17.35 -11.80
C GLU A 17 -7.47 16.53 -12.77
N ASP A 18 -8.66 17.05 -12.99
CA ASP A 18 -9.52 16.92 -14.15
C ASP A 18 -10.60 15.84 -14.14
N ASP A 19 -11.83 16.35 -14.03
CA ASP A 19 -13.11 15.72 -14.40
C ASP A 19 -13.15 15.45 -15.91
N MET A 20 -12.23 14.59 -16.37
CA MET A 20 -12.17 14.20 -17.77
C MET A 20 -13.26 13.19 -18.10
N ASP A 21 -13.96 13.42 -19.19
CA ASP A 21 -15.04 12.66 -19.82
C ASP A 21 -15.11 11.18 -19.37
N LYS A 22 -16.29 10.73 -18.95
CA LYS A 22 -16.56 9.33 -18.50
C LYS A 22 -16.00 8.24 -19.43
N ARG A 23 -15.80 8.55 -20.72
CA ARG A 23 -15.17 7.64 -21.67
C ARG A 23 -13.66 7.53 -21.47
N ALA A 24 -13.00 8.66 -21.17
CA ALA A 24 -11.58 8.69 -20.87
C ALA A 24 -11.28 7.91 -19.56
N SER A 25 -12.13 8.09 -18.54
CA SER A 25 -12.06 7.33 -17.28
C SER A 25 -12.17 5.83 -17.52
N LYS A 26 -13.18 5.36 -18.27
CA LYS A 26 -13.36 3.93 -18.58
C LYS A 26 -12.15 3.33 -19.34
N THR A 27 -11.55 4.12 -20.23
CA THR A 27 -10.35 3.65 -20.95
C THR A 27 -9.15 3.53 -20.02
N ARG A 28 -8.93 4.50 -19.14
CA ARG A 28 -7.89 4.42 -18.10
C ARG A 28 -8.10 3.20 -17.20
N ASP A 29 -9.32 2.97 -16.74
CA ASP A 29 -9.65 1.81 -15.92
C ASP A 29 -9.35 0.49 -16.62
N ALA A 30 -9.68 0.38 -17.92
CA ALA A 30 -9.37 -0.80 -18.72
C ALA A 30 -7.85 -1.03 -18.87
N ILE A 31 -7.07 0.06 -19.06
CA ILE A 31 -5.61 -0.04 -19.16
C ILE A 31 -4.99 -0.44 -17.81
N ILE A 32 -5.45 0.12 -16.70
CA ILE A 32 -5.00 -0.25 -15.35
C ILE A 32 -5.34 -1.70 -15.04
N ALA A 33 -6.56 -2.14 -15.35
CA ALA A 33 -6.96 -3.54 -15.16
C ALA A 33 -6.10 -4.48 -16.01
N ALA A 34 -5.78 -4.10 -17.24
CA ALA A 34 -4.87 -4.84 -18.11
C ALA A 34 -3.46 -4.96 -17.50
N TRP A 35 -2.94 -3.87 -16.93
CA TRP A 35 -1.62 -3.86 -16.28
C TRP A 35 -1.59 -4.77 -15.05
N MET A 36 -2.61 -4.67 -14.19
CA MET A 36 -2.74 -5.52 -12.99
C MET A 36 -2.84 -7.01 -13.35
N ALA A 37 -3.53 -7.35 -14.44
CA ALA A 37 -3.64 -8.73 -14.90
C ALA A 37 -2.34 -9.25 -15.52
N LEU A 38 -1.61 -8.42 -16.26
CA LEU A 38 -0.36 -8.81 -16.93
C LEU A 38 0.81 -8.99 -15.96
N LEU A 39 0.86 -8.23 -14.87
CA LEU A 39 2.00 -8.26 -13.95
C LEU A 39 2.30 -9.66 -13.38
N PRO A 40 1.31 -10.42 -12.87
CA PRO A 40 1.53 -11.79 -12.39
C PRO A 40 1.93 -12.76 -13.52
N GLU A 41 1.40 -12.57 -14.71
CA GLU A 41 1.69 -13.42 -15.88
C GLU A 41 3.14 -13.24 -16.35
N LYS A 42 3.68 -12.03 -16.24
CA LYS A 42 4.99 -11.65 -16.80
C LYS A 42 6.19 -12.07 -15.94
N LYS A 43 6.03 -12.41 -14.69
CA LYS A 43 7.11 -12.91 -13.81
C LYS A 43 8.42 -12.07 -13.94
N ASN A 44 8.34 -10.77 -13.75
CA ASN A 44 9.45 -9.80 -13.87
C ASN A 44 9.89 -9.43 -15.31
N GLN A 45 9.19 -9.88 -16.34
CA GLN A 45 9.41 -9.37 -17.70
C GLN A 45 8.72 -8.01 -17.87
N ARG A 46 9.33 -7.15 -18.69
CA ARG A 46 8.77 -5.83 -18.97
C ARG A 46 7.42 -5.94 -19.68
N ILE A 47 6.42 -5.22 -19.18
CA ILE A 47 5.11 -5.07 -19.84
C ILE A 47 5.26 -3.99 -20.92
N THR A 48 4.79 -4.29 -22.14
CA THR A 48 4.86 -3.39 -23.27
C THR A 48 3.53 -2.70 -23.54
N VAL A 49 3.58 -1.54 -24.24
CA VAL A 49 2.36 -0.82 -24.68
C VAL A 49 1.49 -1.71 -25.59
N THR A 50 2.09 -2.57 -26.41
CA THR A 50 1.35 -3.49 -27.28
C THR A 50 0.50 -4.46 -26.45
N GLU A 51 1.09 -5.10 -25.47
CA GLU A 51 0.39 -6.04 -24.58
C GLU A 51 -0.72 -5.36 -23.75
N LEU A 52 -0.45 -4.14 -23.25
CA LEU A 52 -1.46 -3.35 -22.55
C LEU A 52 -2.64 -3.01 -23.45
N ALA A 53 -2.37 -2.54 -24.67
CA ALA A 53 -3.40 -2.17 -25.62
C ALA A 53 -4.25 -3.39 -26.05
N GLU A 54 -3.61 -4.52 -26.35
CA GLU A 54 -4.28 -5.77 -26.69
C GLU A 54 -5.16 -6.27 -25.51
N ARG A 55 -4.61 -6.31 -24.29
CA ARG A 55 -5.33 -6.78 -23.11
C ARG A 55 -6.49 -5.84 -22.75
N ALA A 56 -6.33 -4.52 -22.90
CA ALA A 56 -7.36 -3.53 -22.68
C ALA A 56 -8.37 -3.43 -23.84
N ASN A 57 -8.17 -4.18 -24.94
CA ASN A 57 -8.96 -4.14 -26.16
C ASN A 57 -9.09 -2.72 -26.75
N ILE A 58 -7.95 -2.03 -26.87
CA ILE A 58 -7.85 -0.68 -27.46
C ILE A 58 -6.76 -0.63 -28.54
N ALA A 59 -6.83 0.36 -29.42
CA ALA A 59 -5.73 0.65 -30.32
C ALA A 59 -4.54 1.27 -29.57
N ARG A 60 -3.29 1.00 -30.00
CA ARG A 60 -2.09 1.64 -29.44
C ARG A 60 -2.16 3.17 -29.45
N LYS A 61 -2.76 3.75 -30.49
CA LYS A 61 -2.98 5.21 -30.57
C LYS A 61 -3.85 5.70 -29.38
N THR A 62 -4.87 4.92 -28.99
CA THR A 62 -5.73 5.22 -27.86
C THR A 62 -4.96 5.15 -26.53
N PHE A 63 -4.03 4.21 -26.38
CA PHE A 63 -3.15 4.17 -25.22
C PHE A 63 -2.39 5.49 -25.05
N TYR A 64 -1.75 5.99 -26.10
CA TYR A 64 -0.97 7.23 -26.07
C TYR A 64 -1.78 8.51 -25.85
N LEU A 65 -3.12 8.44 -25.93
CA LEU A 65 -3.98 9.57 -25.48
C LEU A 65 -4.08 9.66 -23.95
N HIS A 66 -3.72 8.61 -23.23
CA HIS A 66 -3.87 8.53 -21.77
C HIS A 66 -2.54 8.40 -21.02
N TYR A 67 -1.56 7.70 -21.58
CA TYR A 67 -0.27 7.42 -20.94
C TYR A 67 0.86 7.46 -21.99
N GLU A 68 2.01 7.98 -21.58
CA GLU A 68 3.20 7.97 -22.45
C GLU A 68 3.92 6.62 -22.36
N THR A 69 3.97 6.02 -21.18
CA THR A 69 4.72 4.81 -20.89
C THR A 69 3.91 3.82 -20.03
N PRO A 70 4.27 2.52 -20.02
CA PRO A 70 3.69 1.56 -19.07
C PRO A 70 3.97 1.93 -17.59
N GLU A 71 5.06 2.63 -17.32
CA GLU A 71 5.44 3.12 -15.99
C GLU A 71 4.45 4.18 -15.49
N ASP A 72 3.84 4.96 -16.38
CA ASP A 72 2.80 5.93 -16.02
C ASP A 72 1.51 5.22 -15.61
N VAL A 73 1.17 4.10 -16.27
CA VAL A 73 0.05 3.24 -15.86
C VAL A 73 0.27 2.70 -14.44
N MET A 74 1.50 2.24 -14.17
CA MET A 74 1.87 1.76 -12.83
C MET A 74 1.69 2.84 -11.77
N ARG A 75 2.11 4.08 -12.04
CA ARG A 75 1.97 5.21 -11.11
C ARG A 75 0.50 5.54 -10.84
N ASP A 76 -0.34 5.64 -11.88
CA ASP A 76 -1.78 5.89 -11.75
C ASP A 76 -2.46 4.74 -10.97
N ALA A 77 -2.17 3.48 -11.32
CA ALA A 77 -2.69 2.32 -10.61
C ALA A 77 -2.29 2.33 -9.12
N SER A 78 -1.02 2.66 -8.84
CA SER A 78 -0.52 2.77 -7.47
C SER A 78 -1.21 3.89 -6.69
N GLY A 79 -1.36 5.08 -7.29
CA GLY A 79 -2.06 6.20 -6.67
C GLY A 79 -3.48 5.84 -6.26
N ARG A 80 -4.26 5.25 -7.16
CA ARG A 80 -5.63 4.82 -6.88
C ARG A 80 -5.72 3.76 -5.77
N LYS A 81 -4.76 2.84 -5.70
CA LYS A 81 -4.71 1.84 -4.64
C LYS A 81 -4.33 2.43 -3.28
N LEU A 82 -3.52 3.47 -3.26
CA LEU A 82 -3.22 4.22 -2.04
C LEU A 82 -4.43 5.04 -1.57
N GLU A 83 -5.20 5.65 -2.48
CA GLU A 83 -6.46 6.33 -2.15
C GLU A 83 -7.49 5.34 -1.58
N GLU A 84 -7.63 4.15 -2.18
CA GLU A 84 -8.48 3.09 -1.67
C GLU A 84 -8.06 2.66 -0.25
N LEU A 85 -6.76 2.49 -0.01
CA LEU A 85 -6.24 2.18 1.32
C LEU A 85 -6.55 3.27 2.34
N LEU A 86 -6.41 4.54 1.96
CA LEU A 86 -6.75 5.67 2.85
C LEU A 86 -8.22 5.62 3.27
N ALA A 87 -9.12 5.32 2.34
CA ALA A 87 -10.54 5.19 2.63
C ALA A 87 -10.83 4.01 3.59
N ILE A 88 -10.16 2.87 3.41
CA ILE A 88 -10.27 1.71 4.30
C ILE A 88 -9.72 2.05 5.70
N LEU A 89 -8.55 2.71 5.79
CA LEU A 89 -7.93 3.14 7.06
C LEU A 89 -8.86 4.09 7.84
N GLU A 90 -9.50 5.02 7.14
CA GLU A 90 -10.49 5.93 7.71
C GLU A 90 -11.70 5.18 8.24
N GLN A 91 -12.30 4.32 7.43
CA GLN A 91 -13.46 3.51 7.79
C GLN A 91 -13.20 2.61 9.01
N LYS A 92 -12.00 2.04 9.13
CA LYS A 92 -11.57 1.21 10.26
C LYS A 92 -11.14 1.99 11.49
N GLY A 93 -11.11 3.34 11.42
CA GLY A 93 -10.71 4.19 12.54
C GLY A 93 -9.21 4.18 12.85
N PHE A 94 -8.36 3.74 11.93
CA PHE A 94 -6.91 3.67 12.10
C PHE A 94 -6.30 5.02 12.54
N PHE A 95 -6.83 6.13 12.07
CA PHE A 95 -6.34 7.48 12.40
C PHE A 95 -6.53 7.88 13.87
N GLN A 96 -7.29 7.09 14.65
CA GLN A 96 -7.41 7.30 16.08
C GLN A 96 -6.21 6.71 16.84
N ASN A 97 -5.63 5.62 16.33
CA ASN A 97 -4.43 4.97 16.84
C ASN A 97 -3.52 4.49 15.69
N PRO A 98 -2.72 5.39 15.08
CA PRO A 98 -1.91 5.07 13.89
C PRO A 98 -0.76 4.09 14.13
N PHE A 99 -0.51 3.63 15.36
CA PHE A 99 0.41 2.54 15.68
C PHE A 99 -0.29 1.20 15.91
N ASP A 100 -1.62 1.14 15.70
CA ASP A 100 -2.37 -0.11 15.75
C ASP A 100 -2.02 -1.01 14.56
N THR A 101 -1.07 -1.89 14.80
CA THR A 101 -0.56 -2.83 13.80
C THR A 101 -1.64 -3.79 13.34
N GLU A 102 -2.52 -4.26 14.23
CA GLU A 102 -3.57 -5.21 13.88
C GLU A 102 -4.58 -4.59 12.91
N THR A 103 -5.08 -3.39 13.23
CA THR A 103 -5.96 -2.63 12.32
C THR A 103 -5.28 -2.34 11.00
N LEU A 104 -3.98 -1.95 11.00
CA LEU A 104 -3.24 -1.71 9.76
C LEU A 104 -3.16 -2.96 8.89
N PHE A 105 -2.84 -4.13 9.47
CA PHE A 105 -2.80 -5.38 8.72
C PHE A 105 -4.17 -5.76 8.15
N GLN A 106 -5.25 -5.59 8.92
CA GLN A 106 -6.61 -5.82 8.42
C GLN A 106 -6.94 -4.92 7.21
N CYS A 107 -6.57 -3.63 7.26
CA CYS A 107 -6.75 -2.72 6.13
C CYS A 107 -5.94 -3.14 4.90
N LEU A 108 -4.68 -3.52 5.09
CA LEU A 108 -3.81 -4.01 4.01
C LEU A 108 -4.38 -5.30 3.39
N ASN A 109 -4.88 -6.23 4.22
CA ASN A 109 -5.49 -7.46 3.72
C ASN A 109 -6.76 -7.18 2.92
N GLU A 110 -7.65 -6.33 3.42
CA GLU A 110 -8.88 -5.96 2.73
C GLU A 110 -8.59 -5.37 1.33
N LEU A 111 -7.56 -4.51 1.24
CA LEU A 111 -7.11 -3.96 -0.05
C LEU A 111 -6.55 -5.04 -0.98
N MET A 112 -5.75 -5.96 -0.44
CA MET A 112 -4.87 -6.81 -1.26
C MET A 112 -5.47 -8.18 -1.57
N GLU A 113 -6.31 -8.72 -0.70
CA GLU A 113 -6.88 -10.06 -0.83
C GLU A 113 -7.57 -10.29 -2.19
N PRO A 114 -8.40 -9.35 -2.72
CA PRO A 114 -9.06 -9.56 -4.02
C PRO A 114 -8.10 -9.73 -5.20
N ASN A 115 -6.85 -9.27 -5.05
CA ASN A 115 -5.82 -9.32 -6.09
C ASN A 115 -4.46 -9.77 -5.51
N ILE A 116 -4.47 -10.75 -4.60
CA ILE A 116 -3.28 -11.14 -3.83
C ILE A 116 -2.09 -11.56 -4.71
N ASP A 117 -2.34 -12.21 -5.84
CA ASP A 117 -1.27 -12.65 -6.74
C ASP A 117 -0.59 -11.46 -7.44
N PHE A 118 -1.34 -10.39 -7.72
CA PHE A 118 -0.77 -9.13 -8.20
C PHE A 118 0.19 -8.54 -7.16
N TYR A 119 -0.21 -8.43 -5.90
CA TYR A 119 0.63 -7.87 -4.83
C TYR A 119 1.81 -8.77 -4.49
N ARG A 120 1.65 -10.10 -4.55
CA ARG A 120 2.76 -11.05 -4.43
C ARG A 120 3.79 -10.86 -5.53
N GLN A 121 3.36 -10.66 -6.77
CA GLN A 121 4.29 -10.41 -7.86
C GLN A 121 4.94 -9.02 -7.73
N LEU A 122 4.18 -8.02 -7.33
CA LEU A 122 4.68 -6.67 -7.07
C LEU A 122 5.73 -6.65 -5.93
N SER A 123 5.57 -7.50 -4.90
CA SER A 123 6.52 -7.61 -3.79
C SER A 123 7.83 -8.32 -4.17
N ARG A 124 7.82 -9.16 -5.21
CA ARG A 124 9.00 -9.86 -5.73
C ARG A 124 9.84 -9.01 -6.68
N GLY A 125 9.32 -7.89 -7.12
CA GLY A 125 10.08 -6.88 -7.87
C GLY A 125 11.16 -6.23 -7.01
N THR A 126 11.76 -5.16 -7.53
CA THR A 126 12.72 -4.40 -6.71
C THR A 126 12.02 -3.86 -5.45
N PRO A 127 12.67 -3.90 -4.27
CA PRO A 127 12.13 -3.32 -3.02
C PRO A 127 11.72 -1.84 -3.18
N ASP A 128 12.33 -1.17 -4.17
CA ASP A 128 12.04 0.22 -4.56
C ASP A 128 10.90 0.33 -5.58
N SER A 129 9.99 -0.68 -5.67
CA SER A 129 8.82 -0.49 -6.53
C SER A 129 8.05 0.75 -6.08
N TYR A 130 7.60 1.54 -7.03
CA TYR A 130 6.92 2.81 -6.77
C TYR A 130 5.80 2.70 -5.74
N PHE A 131 4.98 1.64 -5.83
CA PHE A 131 3.89 1.40 -4.89
C PHE A 131 4.36 1.28 -3.43
N TRP A 132 5.36 0.43 -3.15
CA TRP A 132 5.82 0.19 -1.78
C TRP A 132 6.52 1.40 -1.18
N SER A 133 7.30 2.12 -1.98
CA SER A 133 7.96 3.36 -1.54
C SER A 133 6.95 4.47 -1.27
N GLU A 134 5.91 4.61 -2.09
CA GLU A 134 4.84 5.58 -1.86
C GLU A 134 4.00 5.21 -0.63
N LEU A 135 3.65 3.93 -0.49
CA LEU A 135 2.95 3.44 0.71
C LEU A 135 3.73 3.77 1.99
N LYS A 136 5.02 3.47 2.02
CA LYS A 136 5.88 3.80 3.16
C LYS A 136 5.86 5.30 3.46
N ARG A 137 6.08 6.13 2.44
CA ARG A 137 6.12 7.59 2.57
C ARG A 137 4.79 8.15 3.06
N MET A 138 3.68 7.67 2.51
CA MET A 138 2.33 8.04 2.92
C MET A 138 2.08 7.69 4.39
N MET A 139 2.39 6.47 4.82
CA MET A 139 2.19 6.04 6.21
C MET A 139 3.03 6.84 7.21
N ILE A 140 4.31 7.10 6.90
CA ILE A 140 5.17 7.93 7.76
C ILE A 140 4.58 9.33 7.90
N ARG A 141 4.16 9.95 6.80
CA ARG A 141 3.53 11.28 6.82
C ARG A 141 2.26 11.28 7.66
N LEU A 142 1.36 10.33 7.46
CA LEU A 142 0.11 10.23 8.24
C LEU A 142 0.39 10.12 9.73
N ILE A 143 1.33 9.27 10.14
CA ILE A 143 1.69 9.11 11.55
C ILE A 143 2.26 10.42 12.11
N THR A 144 3.18 11.06 11.40
CA THR A 144 3.83 12.31 11.87
C THR A 144 2.83 13.46 11.95
N GLU A 145 1.90 13.59 11.01
CA GLU A 145 0.87 14.63 11.02
C GLU A 145 -0.15 14.42 12.15
N ILE A 146 -0.65 13.17 12.31
CA ILE A 146 -1.65 12.85 13.33
C ILE A 146 -1.10 13.00 14.74
N TYR A 147 0.08 12.45 15.03
CA TYR A 147 0.67 12.54 16.37
C TYR A 147 1.32 13.89 16.64
N GLY A 148 1.94 14.53 15.65
CA GLY A 148 2.49 15.87 15.77
C GLY A 148 1.45 16.92 16.13
N SER A 149 0.19 16.72 15.71
CA SER A 149 -0.92 17.60 16.08
C SER A 149 -1.53 17.30 17.45
N ARG A 150 -1.28 16.11 18.03
CA ARG A 150 -1.94 15.62 19.27
C ARG A 150 -1.03 15.54 20.46
N MET A 151 0.26 15.42 20.26
CA MET A 151 1.26 15.18 21.29
C MET A 151 2.42 16.16 21.14
N ASP A 152 2.99 16.58 22.26
CA ASP A 152 4.18 17.44 22.31
C ASP A 152 5.45 16.56 22.19
N PHE A 153 5.63 15.97 21.01
CA PHE A 153 6.85 15.24 20.65
C PHE A 153 7.79 16.14 19.85
N PRO A 154 9.10 16.10 20.10
CA PRO A 154 10.08 16.65 19.17
C PRO A 154 9.90 16.01 17.78
N GLU A 155 9.82 16.83 16.73
CA GLU A 155 9.56 16.37 15.36
C GLU A 155 10.52 15.24 14.92
N ALA A 156 11.79 15.37 15.26
CA ALA A 156 12.80 14.37 14.90
C ALA A 156 12.58 13.02 15.59
N GLU A 157 12.10 13.04 16.84
CA GLU A 157 11.82 11.83 17.61
C GLU A 157 10.58 11.13 17.07
N LEU A 158 9.51 11.87 16.81
CA LEU A 158 8.29 11.34 16.23
C LEU A 158 8.58 10.73 14.83
N ARG A 159 9.39 11.41 14.03
CA ARG A 159 9.79 10.89 12.73
C ARG A 159 10.58 9.59 12.84
N LEU A 160 11.49 9.49 13.81
CA LEU A 160 12.24 8.25 14.07
C LEU A 160 11.30 7.10 14.40
N TYR A 161 10.32 7.33 15.29
CA TYR A 161 9.35 6.30 15.66
C TYR A 161 8.48 5.88 14.46
N ALA A 162 8.00 6.82 13.66
CA ALA A 162 7.23 6.54 12.46
C ALA A 162 8.04 5.72 11.44
N GLU A 163 9.30 6.10 11.18
CA GLU A 163 10.19 5.37 10.28
C GLU A 163 10.45 3.94 10.77
N TYR A 164 10.75 3.76 12.06
CA TYR A 164 10.99 2.45 12.67
C TYR A 164 9.75 1.55 12.56
N PHE A 165 8.60 2.07 12.97
CA PHE A 165 7.33 1.36 12.95
C PHE A 165 6.94 0.93 11.53
N VAL A 166 6.84 1.89 10.61
CA VAL A 166 6.40 1.63 9.25
C VAL A 166 7.37 0.69 8.53
N SER A 167 8.69 0.88 8.69
CA SER A 167 9.68 0.01 8.06
C SER A 167 9.60 -1.42 8.58
N GLY A 168 9.43 -1.61 9.90
CA GLY A 168 9.30 -2.93 10.50
C GLY A 168 8.03 -3.65 10.05
N VAL A 169 6.88 -2.97 10.09
CA VAL A 169 5.60 -3.53 9.62
C VAL A 169 5.66 -3.90 8.15
N MET A 170 6.19 -3.00 7.31
CA MET A 170 6.30 -3.28 5.87
C MET A 170 7.25 -4.44 5.57
N ALA A 171 8.40 -4.52 6.25
CA ALA A 171 9.35 -5.61 6.05
C ALA A 171 8.70 -6.97 6.35
N VAL A 172 8.00 -7.08 7.49
CA VAL A 172 7.30 -8.31 7.89
C VAL A 172 6.18 -8.67 6.90
N TYR A 173 5.40 -7.68 6.47
CA TYR A 173 4.31 -7.89 5.52
C TYR A 173 4.81 -8.32 4.14
N LEU A 174 5.88 -7.69 3.65
CA LEU A 174 6.51 -8.06 2.37
C LEU A 174 7.09 -9.47 2.41
N SER A 175 7.80 -9.86 3.47
CA SER A 175 8.31 -11.23 3.65
C SER A 175 7.17 -12.26 3.67
N TRP A 176 6.02 -11.93 4.25
CA TRP A 176 4.84 -12.79 4.20
C TRP A 176 4.25 -12.91 2.79
N LEU A 177 4.09 -11.79 2.07
CA LEU A 177 3.62 -11.80 0.68
C LEU A 177 4.54 -12.62 -0.24
N GLN A 178 5.85 -12.57 -0.01
CA GLN A 178 6.87 -13.31 -0.76
C GLN A 178 6.90 -14.82 -0.43
N GLY A 179 6.18 -15.21 0.65
CA GLY A 179 6.11 -16.60 1.11
C GLY A 179 7.31 -17.03 1.96
N GLU A 180 8.11 -16.08 2.47
CA GLU A 180 9.25 -16.36 3.36
C GLU A 180 8.80 -16.67 4.79
N LEU A 181 7.61 -16.18 5.17
CA LEU A 181 6.98 -16.45 6.46
C LEU A 181 5.80 -17.40 6.25
N SER A 182 5.90 -18.62 6.81
CA SER A 182 4.84 -19.64 6.76
C SER A 182 3.84 -19.43 7.91
N LEU A 183 3.13 -18.31 7.88
CA LEU A 183 2.12 -17.91 8.85
C LEU A 183 0.78 -17.69 8.14
N SER A 184 -0.33 -17.98 8.82
CA SER A 184 -1.62 -17.45 8.40
C SER A 184 -1.62 -15.94 8.56
N PHE A 185 -2.56 -15.28 7.88
CA PHE A 185 -2.69 -13.83 7.99
C PHE A 185 -2.97 -13.37 9.44
N ASP A 186 -3.85 -14.08 10.14
CA ASP A 186 -4.22 -13.76 11.54
C ASP A 186 -3.02 -13.93 12.49
N GLU A 187 -2.20 -14.98 12.29
CA GLU A 187 -0.97 -15.17 13.05
C GLU A 187 0.04 -14.04 12.79
N LEU A 188 0.19 -13.63 11.52
CA LEU A 188 1.07 -12.52 11.14
C LEU A 188 0.64 -11.22 11.85
N ALA A 189 -0.64 -10.85 11.74
CA ALA A 189 -1.18 -9.61 12.32
C ALA A 189 -0.99 -9.59 13.85
N ARG A 190 -1.33 -10.68 14.53
CA ARG A 190 -1.18 -10.84 15.97
C ARG A 190 0.28 -10.74 16.41
N LEU A 191 1.18 -11.51 15.77
CA LEU A 191 2.60 -11.52 16.15
C LEU A 191 3.28 -10.19 15.86
N ALA A 192 2.95 -9.53 14.76
CA ALA A 192 3.47 -8.20 14.45
C ALA A 192 2.97 -7.16 15.46
N SER A 193 1.70 -7.23 15.89
CA SER A 193 1.15 -6.38 16.93
C SER A 193 1.85 -6.60 18.27
N GLU A 194 2.03 -7.86 18.69
CA GLU A 194 2.76 -8.19 19.92
C GLU A 194 4.21 -7.67 19.89
N ALA A 195 4.91 -7.83 18.75
CA ALA A 195 6.27 -7.34 18.58
C ALA A 195 6.37 -5.81 18.68
N THR A 196 5.38 -5.10 18.15
CA THR A 196 5.31 -3.64 18.16
C THR A 196 5.13 -3.11 19.58
N PHE A 197 4.18 -3.66 20.35
CA PHE A 197 3.82 -3.10 21.67
C PHE A 197 4.59 -3.70 22.84
N HIS A 198 5.14 -4.90 22.69
CA HIS A 198 5.76 -5.63 23.81
C HIS A 198 7.21 -6.02 23.55
N GLY A 199 7.71 -5.73 22.36
CA GLY A 199 9.02 -6.20 21.91
C GLY A 199 9.06 -7.73 21.75
N ILE A 200 10.22 -8.24 21.35
CA ILE A 200 10.44 -9.68 21.17
C ILE A 200 10.54 -10.34 22.55
N ARG A 201 9.45 -10.95 23.01
CA ARG A 201 9.48 -11.78 24.22
C ARG A 201 10.13 -13.11 23.88
N LYS A 202 11.17 -13.46 24.64
CA LYS A 202 11.69 -14.82 24.64
C LYS A 202 10.54 -15.74 25.09
N SER A 203 9.96 -16.49 24.16
CA SER A 203 9.17 -17.67 24.54
C SER A 203 10.08 -18.58 25.34
N ARG A 204 9.87 -18.66 26.65
CA ARG A 204 10.49 -19.73 27.46
C ARG A 204 9.96 -21.03 26.85
N LYS A 205 10.84 -21.81 26.25
CA LYS A 205 10.59 -23.23 26.07
C LYS A 205 10.27 -23.75 27.47
N THR A 206 8.99 -24.01 27.72
CA THR A 206 8.56 -24.87 28.80
C THR A 206 8.99 -26.26 28.35
N GLY A 207 10.21 -26.60 28.66
CA GLY A 207 10.79 -27.86 28.34
C GLY A 207 11.69 -28.24 29.49
N ASP A 208 11.30 -29.32 30.05
CA ASP A 208 12.05 -30.31 30.80
C ASP A 208 12.27 -30.01 32.28
N GLY A 209 11.26 -30.48 33.04
CA GLY A 209 11.48 -31.02 34.36
C GLY A 209 12.45 -32.21 34.29
N LEU A 210 13.41 -32.17 35.15
CA LEU A 210 14.00 -33.33 35.81
C LEU A 210 13.50 -33.35 37.22
#